data_c2643b8e68d74e35437cf17084fa7868
#
_entry.id   c2643b8e68d74e35437cf17084fa7868
#
_cell.length_a   1.000
_cell.length_b   1.000
_cell.length_c   1.000
_cell.angle_alpha   90.00
_cell.angle_beta   90.00
_cell.angle_gamma   90.00
#
_symmetry.space_group_name_H-M   'P 1'
#
loop_
_entity.id
_entity.type
_entity.pdbx_description
1 polymer ?
#
loop_
_entity_poly.entity_id
_entity_poly.type
_entity_poly.pdbx_seq_one_letter_code
_entity_poly.pdbx_strand_id
1 'polypeptide(L)'
;AVTLVDCGVGPVSSSYCYGNSDTTQFEYVSSDGSPLNLTIDSGLIEAGWDIIIVTDSDGNILFDGDNGGDLTGLTFQSTGDTIYLGFATDGSVSCDSSTTYAGGIDWTVACATCTNPAAEYTVIDDCANGDQFLIDINITSMGDADSLTISDNYSTNTEQTTTTGIVQMGPYPFLTD
;
A
#
# COMPACT_ATOMS: atom_id res chain seq x y z
N ALA A 1 8.18 20.11 6.64
CA ALA A 1 7.69 20.01 8.04
C ALA A 1 6.99 18.68 8.22
N VAL A 2 7.24 18.00 9.34
CA VAL A 2 6.59 16.73 9.68
C VAL A 2 5.20 17.01 10.26
N THR A 3 4.20 16.27 9.80
CA THR A 3 2.82 16.32 10.33
C THR A 3 2.56 15.04 11.14
N LEU A 4 2.21 15.21 12.42
CA LEU A 4 1.82 14.08 13.27
C LEU A 4 0.36 13.71 12.99
N VAL A 5 0.10 12.44 12.72
CA VAL A 5 -1.24 11.85 12.62
C VAL A 5 -1.55 11.15 13.95
N ASP A 6 -2.45 11.74 14.72
CA ASP A 6 -2.85 11.18 16.01
C ASP A 6 -3.90 10.08 15.80
N CYS A 7 -3.50 8.83 15.98
CA CYS A 7 -4.36 7.66 15.76
C CYS A 7 -5.57 7.60 16.70
N GLY A 8 -5.51 8.29 17.86
CA GLY A 8 -6.63 8.39 18.80
C GLY A 8 -7.62 9.51 18.47
N VAL A 9 -7.24 10.47 17.60
CA VAL A 9 -8.06 11.63 17.25
C VAL A 9 -8.74 11.48 15.89
N GLY A 10 -8.01 10.92 14.91
CA GLY A 10 -8.55 10.68 13.57
C GLY A 10 -7.68 11.23 12.44
N PRO A 11 -8.21 11.24 11.21
CA PRO A 11 -7.46 11.61 10.02
C PRO A 11 -7.06 13.09 9.99
N VAL A 12 -5.96 13.37 9.29
CA VAL A 12 -5.48 14.70 8.97
C VAL A 12 -5.74 14.97 7.49
N SER A 13 -6.53 16.01 7.18
CA SER A 13 -6.76 16.45 5.80
C SER A 13 -5.82 17.61 5.46
N SER A 14 -5.35 17.62 4.23
CA SER A 14 -4.44 18.62 3.68
C SER A 14 -4.85 18.99 2.26
N SER A 15 -4.46 20.18 1.83
CA SER A 15 -4.68 20.70 0.48
C SER A 15 -3.44 21.41 0.00
N TYR A 16 -3.11 21.26 -1.27
CA TYR A 16 -1.96 21.91 -1.87
C TYR A 16 -2.20 22.27 -3.33
N CYS A 17 -1.91 23.53 -3.67
CA CYS A 17 -1.87 24.00 -5.03
C CYS A 17 -0.40 24.00 -5.49
N TYR A 18 -0.02 23.00 -6.28
CA TYR A 18 1.34 22.84 -6.76
C TYR A 18 1.69 23.89 -7.84
N GLY A 19 2.95 24.31 -7.84
CA GLY A 19 3.49 25.28 -8.78
C GLY A 19 4.26 24.63 -9.93
N ASN A 20 4.78 25.48 -10.83
CA ASN A 20 5.71 25.05 -11.88
C ASN A 20 7.06 24.69 -11.25
N SER A 21 7.70 23.62 -11.73
CA SER A 21 8.96 23.10 -11.21
C SER A 21 8.94 22.83 -9.70
N ASP A 22 7.80 22.34 -9.22
CA ASP A 22 7.56 22.05 -7.82
C ASP A 22 8.21 20.72 -7.43
N THR A 23 8.92 20.71 -6.30
CA THR A 23 9.52 19.51 -5.70
C THR A 23 9.18 19.42 -4.22
N THR A 24 8.05 20.01 -3.83
CA THR A 24 7.57 19.98 -2.44
C THR A 24 7.28 18.56 -2.00
N GLN A 25 7.64 18.24 -0.75
CA GLN A 25 7.35 16.97 -0.11
C GLN A 25 6.67 17.20 1.24
N PHE A 26 5.63 16.45 1.48
CA PHE A 26 4.90 16.36 2.73
C PHE A 26 5.25 15.06 3.43
N GLU A 27 5.41 15.11 4.74
CA GLU A 27 5.78 13.99 5.60
C GLU A 27 4.75 13.85 6.71
N TYR A 28 4.23 12.64 6.87
CA TYR A 28 3.26 12.29 7.90
C TYR A 28 3.80 11.13 8.71
N VAL A 29 3.67 11.24 10.04
CA VAL A 29 4.13 10.21 10.99
C VAL A 29 2.99 9.87 11.94
N SER A 30 2.71 8.59 12.15
CA SER A 30 1.70 8.15 13.11
C SER A 30 2.16 8.34 14.55
N SER A 31 1.21 8.59 15.46
CA SER A 31 1.50 8.83 16.88
C SER A 31 1.85 7.56 17.66
N ASP A 32 1.50 6.37 17.14
CA ASP A 32 1.58 5.09 17.86
C ASP A 32 2.40 4.02 17.13
N GLY A 33 3.04 4.38 16.00
CA GLY A 33 3.82 3.46 15.18
C GLY A 33 3.01 2.64 14.18
N SER A 34 1.69 2.86 14.08
CA SER A 34 0.84 2.19 13.08
C SER A 34 1.18 2.64 11.67
N PRO A 35 1.01 1.79 10.64
CA PRO A 35 1.03 2.21 9.27
C PRO A 35 0.02 3.33 8.98
N LEU A 36 0.28 4.10 7.94
CA LEU A 36 -0.57 5.20 7.50
C LEU A 36 -1.21 4.90 6.15
N ASN A 37 -2.47 5.26 6.01
CA ASN A 37 -3.19 5.32 4.75
C ASN A 37 -3.24 6.77 4.27
N LEU A 38 -2.78 7.03 3.05
CA LEU A 38 -2.95 8.30 2.35
C LEU A 38 -3.96 8.09 1.22
N THR A 39 -5.02 8.88 1.21
CA THR A 39 -6.05 8.87 0.17
C THR A 39 -6.08 10.24 -0.50
N ILE A 40 -5.99 10.29 -1.82
CA ILE A 40 -6.24 11.51 -2.60
C ILE A 40 -7.74 11.68 -2.71
N ASP A 41 -8.29 12.65 -2.01
CA ASP A 41 -9.73 12.92 -1.97
C ASP A 41 -10.22 13.55 -3.28
N SER A 42 -9.42 14.49 -3.81
CA SER A 42 -9.63 15.10 -5.12
C SER A 42 -8.32 15.71 -5.65
N GLY A 43 -8.18 15.76 -6.96
CA GLY A 43 -7.05 16.47 -7.56
C GLY A 43 -6.77 16.09 -9.00
N LEU A 44 -6.42 17.10 -9.78
CA LEU A 44 -5.98 16.95 -11.16
C LEU A 44 -4.53 17.43 -11.28
N ILE A 45 -3.75 16.71 -12.10
CA ILE A 45 -2.37 17.03 -12.42
C ILE A 45 -2.16 16.97 -13.94
N GLU A 46 -1.17 17.68 -14.51
CA GLU A 46 -0.95 17.65 -15.95
C GLU A 46 -0.45 16.29 -16.42
N ALA A 47 -1.30 15.56 -17.16
CA ALA A 47 -1.01 14.21 -17.60
C ALA A 47 0.25 14.15 -18.50
N GLY A 48 1.17 13.24 -18.17
CA GLY A 48 2.39 13.00 -18.93
C GLY A 48 3.54 13.99 -18.67
N TRP A 49 3.34 14.98 -17.79
CA TRP A 49 4.33 16.00 -17.49
C TRP A 49 4.60 16.18 -16.00
N ASP A 50 3.54 16.20 -15.21
CA ASP A 50 3.61 16.34 -13.77
C ASP A 50 3.30 15.00 -13.10
N ILE A 51 3.96 14.71 -11.99
CA ILE A 51 3.73 13.48 -11.23
C ILE A 51 3.66 13.74 -9.73
N ILE A 52 2.99 12.84 -9.03
CA ILE A 52 3.19 12.68 -7.58
C ILE A 52 4.03 11.43 -7.32
N ILE A 53 4.77 11.47 -6.22
CA ILE A 53 5.59 10.36 -5.75
C ILE A 53 5.19 10.07 -4.30
N VAL A 54 4.69 8.87 -4.05
CA VAL A 54 4.35 8.43 -2.69
C VAL A 54 5.34 7.35 -2.26
N THR A 55 5.98 7.57 -1.12
CA THR A 55 6.96 6.62 -0.55
C THR A 55 6.70 6.42 0.94
N ASP A 56 7.31 5.39 1.53
CA ASP A 56 7.33 5.16 2.96
C ASP A 56 8.73 5.33 3.56
N SER A 57 8.86 5.16 4.89
CA SER A 57 10.13 5.27 5.61
C SER A 57 11.17 4.23 5.21
N ASP A 58 10.75 3.08 4.68
CA ASP A 58 11.64 2.01 4.23
C ASP A 58 12.18 2.26 2.82
N GLY A 59 11.73 3.35 2.18
CA GLY A 59 12.11 3.74 0.83
C GLY A 59 11.35 3.00 -0.26
N ASN A 60 10.27 2.30 0.08
CA ASN A 60 9.40 1.70 -0.93
C ASN A 60 8.66 2.81 -1.68
N ILE A 61 8.66 2.72 -3.01
CA ILE A 61 7.83 3.56 -3.87
C ILE A 61 6.44 2.93 -3.94
N LEU A 62 5.47 3.59 -3.31
CA LEU A 62 4.08 3.14 -3.30
C LEU A 62 3.35 3.62 -4.56
N PHE A 63 3.77 4.77 -5.10
CA PHE A 63 3.30 5.32 -6.36
C PHE A 63 4.32 6.30 -6.94
N ASP A 64 4.42 6.33 -8.26
CA ASP A 64 5.23 7.27 -9.04
C ASP A 64 4.54 7.49 -10.39
N GLY A 65 3.84 8.61 -10.55
CA GLY A 65 3.09 8.87 -11.78
C GLY A 65 1.99 9.92 -11.66
N ASP A 66 1.18 10.01 -12.71
CA ASP A 66 0.09 10.97 -12.88
C ASP A 66 -1.32 10.35 -12.94
N ASN A 67 -1.42 9.02 -13.00
CA ASN A 67 -2.69 8.31 -13.17
C ASN A 67 -3.55 8.82 -14.35
N GLY A 68 -2.92 9.30 -15.42
CA GLY A 68 -3.64 9.88 -16.56
C GLY A 68 -4.22 11.27 -16.27
N GLY A 69 -3.72 11.95 -15.25
CA GLY A 69 -4.06 13.32 -14.87
C GLY A 69 -5.16 13.45 -13.80
N ASP A 70 -5.85 12.37 -13.45
CA ASP A 70 -6.84 12.37 -12.37
C ASP A 70 -6.36 11.47 -11.21
N LEU A 71 -6.02 12.09 -10.10
CA LEU A 71 -5.51 11.42 -8.91
C LEU A 71 -6.61 11.03 -7.93
N THR A 72 -7.85 11.45 -8.17
CA THR A 72 -8.98 11.27 -7.25
C THR A 72 -9.21 9.81 -6.91
N GLY A 73 -9.30 9.51 -5.62
CA GLY A 73 -9.59 8.16 -5.11
C GLY A 73 -8.38 7.22 -5.04
N LEU A 74 -7.18 7.66 -5.44
CA LEU A 74 -5.96 6.88 -5.20
C LEU A 74 -5.72 6.75 -3.71
N THR A 75 -5.39 5.52 -3.26
CA THR A 75 -5.10 5.22 -1.86
C THR A 75 -3.81 4.40 -1.75
N PHE A 76 -2.97 4.77 -0.79
CA PHE A 76 -1.66 4.16 -0.55
C PHE A 76 -1.49 3.87 0.93
N GLN A 77 -0.89 2.73 1.27
CA GLN A 77 -0.59 2.36 2.64
C GLN A 77 0.92 2.21 2.83
N SER A 78 1.48 2.86 3.84
CA SER A 78 2.87 2.66 4.25
C SER A 78 3.06 1.29 4.91
N THR A 79 4.28 0.77 4.88
CA THR A 79 4.66 -0.45 5.63
C THR A 79 4.96 -0.14 7.09
N GLY A 80 5.41 1.08 7.39
CA GLY A 80 5.74 1.58 8.72
C GLY A 80 4.94 2.83 9.08
N ASP A 81 5.38 3.51 10.13
CA ASP A 81 4.71 4.65 10.75
C ASP A 81 4.75 5.95 9.95
N THR A 82 5.44 5.97 8.81
CA THR A 82 5.69 7.20 8.05
C THR A 82 5.31 7.03 6.57
N ILE A 83 4.66 8.04 6.02
CA ILE A 83 4.34 8.15 4.58
C ILE A 83 4.70 9.54 4.07
N TYR A 84 5.23 9.60 2.83
CA TYR A 84 5.60 10.83 2.14
C TYR A 84 4.75 11.01 0.89
N LEU A 85 4.32 12.25 0.62
CA LEU A 85 3.73 12.68 -0.64
C LEU A 85 4.62 13.78 -1.25
N GLY A 86 5.24 13.49 -2.36
CA GLY A 86 6.10 14.42 -3.11
C GLY A 86 5.46 14.83 -4.43
N PHE A 87 5.87 15.99 -4.92
CA PHE A 87 5.54 16.52 -6.25
C PHE A 87 6.81 16.60 -7.09
N ALA A 88 6.68 16.28 -8.36
CA ALA A 88 7.72 16.55 -9.36
C ALA A 88 7.01 17.07 -10.62
N THR A 89 7.03 18.39 -10.81
CA THR A 89 6.29 19.07 -11.87
C THR A 89 7.25 19.73 -12.86
N ASP A 90 6.79 19.92 -14.09
CA ASP A 90 7.54 20.59 -15.12
C ASP A 90 7.48 22.12 -15.00
N GLY A 91 7.93 22.86 -16.02
CA GLY A 91 8.03 24.34 -16.01
C GLY A 91 6.76 25.08 -16.39
N SER A 92 5.62 24.38 -16.59
CA SER A 92 4.38 25.00 -17.10
C SER A 92 3.12 24.25 -16.61
N VAL A 93 1.97 24.90 -16.71
CA VAL A 93 0.63 24.31 -16.53
C VAL A 93 0.42 23.64 -15.16
N SER A 94 0.61 24.40 -14.10
CA SER A 94 0.40 23.97 -12.72
C SER A 94 -0.94 24.44 -12.14
N CYS A 95 -1.23 24.05 -10.89
CA CYS A 95 -2.41 24.49 -10.15
C CYS A 95 -2.51 26.03 -10.06
N ASP A 96 -1.41 26.72 -9.80
CA ASP A 96 -1.39 28.18 -9.64
C ASP A 96 -1.35 28.94 -10.96
N SER A 97 -1.09 28.28 -12.08
CA SER A 97 -0.98 28.88 -13.41
C SER A 97 -2.11 28.52 -14.38
N SER A 98 -2.93 27.54 -14.08
CA SER A 98 -3.98 27.00 -14.97
C SER A 98 -5.36 26.98 -14.30
N THR A 99 -6.39 27.40 -15.04
CA THR A 99 -7.78 27.30 -14.54
C THR A 99 -8.29 25.85 -14.48
N THR A 100 -7.71 24.94 -15.25
CA THR A 100 -8.09 23.53 -15.27
C THR A 100 -7.68 22.82 -13.98
N TYR A 101 -6.52 23.16 -13.44
CA TYR A 101 -5.94 22.54 -12.25
C TYR A 101 -6.07 23.40 -10.97
N ALA A 102 -6.77 24.52 -11.05
CA ALA A 102 -6.88 25.53 -9.98
C ALA A 102 -7.51 25.03 -8.66
N GLY A 103 -8.08 23.82 -8.64
CA GLY A 103 -8.58 23.18 -7.43
C GLY A 103 -7.46 22.67 -6.51
N GLY A 104 -6.26 22.47 -7.06
CA GLY A 104 -5.18 21.82 -6.33
C GLY A 104 -5.44 20.34 -6.09
N ILE A 105 -4.72 19.78 -5.13
CA ILE A 105 -4.85 18.39 -4.71
C ILE A 105 -5.20 18.38 -3.23
N ASP A 106 -6.29 17.69 -2.90
CA ASP A 106 -6.75 17.46 -1.53
C ASP A 106 -6.49 16.00 -1.17
N TRP A 107 -5.99 15.75 0.02
CA TRP A 107 -5.78 14.40 0.51
C TRP A 107 -6.00 14.29 2.01
N THR A 108 -6.24 13.07 2.44
CA THR A 108 -6.41 12.71 3.84
C THR A 108 -5.41 11.61 4.21
N VAL A 109 -4.76 11.77 5.36
CA VAL A 109 -3.89 10.76 5.95
C VAL A 109 -4.48 10.28 7.27
N ALA A 110 -4.64 8.97 7.42
CA ALA A 110 -5.17 8.33 8.62
C ALA A 110 -4.27 7.19 9.04
N CYS A 111 -4.26 6.87 10.33
CA CYS A 111 -3.66 5.61 10.78
C CYS A 111 -4.44 4.44 10.18
N ALA A 112 -3.72 3.43 9.69
CA ALA A 112 -4.34 2.23 9.18
C ALA A 112 -5.06 1.51 10.33
N THR A 113 -6.36 1.29 10.14
CA THR A 113 -7.17 0.57 11.12
C THR A 113 -7.16 -0.93 10.89
N CYS A 114 -6.52 -1.38 9.79
CA CYS A 114 -6.41 -2.79 9.44
C CYS A 114 -4.94 -3.18 9.31
N THR A 115 -4.52 -4.13 10.13
CA THR A 115 -3.21 -4.77 10.02
C THR A 115 -3.35 -6.00 9.12
N ASN A 116 -2.50 -6.09 8.09
CA ASN A 116 -2.50 -7.25 7.19
C ASN A 116 -2.02 -8.51 7.91
N PRO A 117 -2.55 -9.69 7.54
CA PRO A 117 -1.98 -10.96 7.96
C PRO A 117 -0.54 -11.12 7.43
N ALA A 118 0.29 -11.84 8.20
CA ALA A 118 1.64 -12.19 7.78
C ALA A 118 1.86 -13.70 7.87
N ALA A 119 2.58 -14.26 6.87
CA ALA A 119 2.90 -15.67 6.82
C ALA A 119 4.29 -15.93 6.22
N GLU A 120 4.89 -17.04 6.60
CA GLU A 120 6.12 -17.59 6.03
C GLU A 120 5.80 -18.93 5.37
N TYR A 121 6.55 -19.30 4.33
CA TYR A 121 6.29 -20.51 3.55
C TYR A 121 7.50 -21.45 3.63
N THR A 122 7.24 -22.74 3.81
CA THR A 122 8.26 -23.78 3.78
C THR A 122 7.78 -24.95 2.93
N VAL A 123 8.59 -25.36 1.96
CA VAL A 123 8.34 -26.56 1.16
C VAL A 123 8.75 -27.78 1.96
N ILE A 124 7.83 -28.74 2.08
CA ILE A 124 8.03 -30.01 2.79
C ILE A 124 8.09 -31.12 1.77
N ASP A 125 9.18 -31.89 1.81
CA ASP A 125 9.35 -33.09 1.00
C ASP A 125 8.32 -34.16 1.38
N ASP A 126 7.56 -34.66 0.41
CA ASP A 126 6.60 -35.76 0.57
C ASP A 126 6.87 -36.91 -0.43
N CYS A 127 8.13 -37.07 -0.87
CA CYS A 127 8.54 -38.10 -1.82
C CYS A 127 8.28 -39.53 -1.36
N ALA A 128 8.05 -39.75 -0.07
CA ALA A 128 7.66 -41.07 0.47
C ALA A 128 6.27 -41.51 0.00
N ASN A 129 5.40 -40.57 -0.38
CA ASN A 129 4.03 -40.80 -0.82
C ASN A 129 3.83 -40.60 -2.33
N GLY A 130 4.89 -40.25 -3.06
CA GLY A 130 4.88 -40.03 -4.52
C GLY A 130 5.81 -38.91 -4.95
N ASP A 131 5.82 -38.59 -6.23
CA ASP A 131 6.59 -37.46 -6.77
C ASP A 131 5.86 -36.14 -6.47
N GLN A 132 5.86 -35.75 -5.19
CA GLN A 132 5.06 -34.66 -4.69
C GLN A 132 5.71 -33.95 -3.50
N PHE A 133 5.20 -32.75 -3.20
CA PHE A 133 5.60 -31.95 -2.03
C PHE A 133 4.37 -31.31 -1.37
N LEU A 134 4.55 -30.87 -0.14
CA LEU A 134 3.58 -30.08 0.63
C LEU A 134 4.16 -28.69 0.87
N ILE A 135 3.30 -27.74 1.20
CA ILE A 135 3.68 -26.39 1.62
C ILE A 135 3.14 -26.14 3.01
N ASP A 136 4.03 -25.94 3.97
CA ASP A 136 3.67 -25.42 5.27
C ASP A 136 3.63 -23.88 5.20
N ILE A 137 2.48 -23.31 5.56
CA ILE A 137 2.23 -21.88 5.62
C ILE A 137 2.12 -21.53 7.11
N ASN A 138 3.17 -20.95 7.65
CA ASN A 138 3.21 -20.51 9.03
C ASN A 138 2.62 -19.11 9.14
N ILE A 139 1.37 -19.00 9.57
CA ILE A 139 0.70 -17.73 9.85
C ILE A 139 1.33 -17.12 11.10
N THR A 140 2.16 -16.12 10.93
CA THR A 140 2.88 -15.44 12.01
C THR A 140 2.05 -14.33 12.66
N SER A 141 1.09 -13.79 11.92
CA SER A 141 0.12 -12.80 12.39
C SER A 141 -1.21 -12.96 11.66
N MET A 142 -2.31 -12.86 12.37
CA MET A 142 -3.66 -12.75 11.78
C MET A 142 -3.95 -11.34 11.29
N GLY A 143 -3.14 -10.34 11.68
CA GLY A 143 -3.53 -8.96 11.54
C GLY A 143 -4.85 -8.69 12.28
N ASP A 144 -5.74 -7.94 11.65
CA ASP A 144 -7.09 -7.67 12.16
C ASP A 144 -8.14 -8.63 11.61
N ALA A 145 -7.71 -9.70 10.92
CA ALA A 145 -8.63 -10.67 10.36
C ALA A 145 -9.09 -11.68 11.41
N ASP A 146 -10.41 -11.88 11.52
CA ASP A 146 -11.00 -12.93 12.35
C ASP A 146 -10.77 -14.34 11.75
N SER A 147 -10.59 -14.41 10.44
CA SER A 147 -10.33 -15.65 9.71
C SER A 147 -9.56 -15.38 8.43
N LEU A 148 -8.72 -16.33 8.01
CA LEU A 148 -8.02 -16.34 6.74
C LEU A 148 -8.49 -17.51 5.89
N THR A 149 -8.69 -17.26 4.61
CA THR A 149 -8.85 -18.31 3.60
C THR A 149 -7.59 -18.35 2.75
N ILE A 150 -6.95 -19.51 2.71
CA ILE A 150 -5.74 -19.77 1.97
C ILE A 150 -6.10 -20.56 0.73
N SER A 151 -5.69 -20.11 -0.43
CA SER A 151 -5.91 -20.78 -1.71
C SER A 151 -4.65 -20.74 -2.54
N ASP A 152 -4.53 -21.68 -3.47
CA ASP A 152 -3.49 -21.69 -4.49
C ASP A 152 -4.09 -21.46 -5.89
N ASN A 153 -3.23 -21.29 -6.88
CA ASN A 153 -3.62 -21.17 -8.28
C ASN A 153 -3.50 -22.49 -9.07
N TYR A 154 -3.12 -23.57 -8.41
CA TYR A 154 -2.94 -24.89 -9.02
C TYR A 154 -4.19 -25.76 -8.86
N SER A 155 -4.79 -25.72 -7.70
CA SER A 155 -5.96 -26.54 -7.35
C SER A 155 -7.17 -25.68 -6.99
N THR A 156 -8.30 -26.32 -6.66
CA THR A 156 -9.46 -25.66 -6.09
C THR A 156 -9.53 -25.81 -4.57
N ASN A 157 -8.49 -26.38 -3.96
CA ASN A 157 -8.44 -26.58 -2.52
C ASN A 157 -8.26 -25.23 -1.82
N THR A 158 -8.98 -25.10 -0.73
CA THR A 158 -8.87 -23.94 0.16
C THR A 158 -8.81 -24.42 1.59
N GLU A 159 -7.92 -23.82 2.37
CA GLU A 159 -7.83 -24.03 3.81
C GLU A 159 -8.26 -22.75 4.53
N GLN A 160 -8.84 -22.91 5.71
CA GLN A 160 -9.25 -21.79 6.55
C GLN A 160 -8.61 -21.90 7.93
N THR A 161 -8.20 -20.76 8.47
CA THR A 161 -7.74 -20.67 9.85
C THR A 161 -8.27 -19.41 10.53
N THR A 162 -8.45 -19.50 11.84
CA THR A 162 -8.84 -18.40 12.72
C THR A 162 -7.74 -18.08 13.74
N THR A 163 -6.57 -18.73 13.61
CA THR A 163 -5.46 -18.57 14.55
C THR A 163 -4.13 -18.58 13.81
N THR A 164 -3.11 -18.02 14.44
CA THR A 164 -1.72 -18.19 14.00
C THR A 164 -1.30 -19.66 14.12
N GLY A 165 -0.30 -20.06 13.35
CA GLY A 165 0.25 -21.41 13.31
C GLY A 165 0.40 -21.94 11.90
N ILE A 166 0.70 -23.23 11.79
CA ILE A 166 0.98 -23.87 10.51
C ILE A 166 -0.31 -24.39 9.90
N VAL A 167 -0.56 -23.98 8.65
CA VAL A 167 -1.56 -24.57 7.77
C VAL A 167 -0.81 -25.25 6.64
N GLN A 168 -1.10 -26.53 6.39
CA GLN A 168 -0.44 -27.31 5.35
C GLN A 168 -1.33 -27.42 4.13
N MET A 169 -0.78 -27.16 2.96
CA MET A 169 -1.43 -27.30 1.66
C MET A 169 -0.72 -28.32 0.77
N GLY A 170 -1.46 -28.90 -0.14
CA GLY A 170 -0.97 -29.92 -1.05
C GLY A 170 -1.74 -31.24 -0.92
N PRO A 171 -1.24 -32.38 -1.46
CA PRO A 171 0.07 -32.48 -2.14
C PRO A 171 0.08 -31.84 -3.53
N TYR A 172 1.24 -31.32 -3.90
CA TYR A 172 1.52 -30.76 -5.22
C TYR A 172 2.51 -31.64 -5.95
N PRO A 173 2.25 -32.02 -7.23
CA PRO A 173 3.20 -32.81 -8.01
C PRO A 173 4.43 -31.98 -8.35
N PHE A 174 5.58 -32.64 -8.45
CA PHE A 174 6.73 -32.04 -9.09
C PHE A 174 6.41 -31.83 -10.57
N LEU A 175 6.49 -30.57 -11.03
CA LEU A 175 6.41 -30.27 -12.45
C LEU A 175 7.77 -30.63 -13.04
N THR A 176 7.82 -31.70 -13.82
CA THR A 176 8.96 -32.00 -14.66
C THR A 176 8.66 -31.46 -16.06
N ASP A 177 9.35 -30.38 -16.43
CA ASP A 177 9.39 -29.94 -17.83
C ASP A 177 10.22 -30.90 -18.67
#